data_5f6f973c3614bbb244b99d98fad725b4
#
_entry.id   5f6f973c3614bbb244b99d98fad725b4
#
_cell.length_a   1.000
_cell.length_b   1.000
_cell.length_c   1.000
_cell.angle_alpha   90.00
_cell.angle_beta   90.00
_cell.angle_gamma   90.00
#
_symmetry.space_group_name_H-M   'P 1'
#
loop_
_entity.id
_entity.type
_entity.pdbx_description
1 polymer ?
#
loop_
_entity_poly.entity_id
_entity_poly.type
_entity_poly.pdbx_seq_one_letter_code
_entity_poly.pdbx_strand_id
1 'polypeptide(L)'
;ITEFIDNGCNASFANGERSGWVLEADETIEGDLFLSRGTLDLNGHKLVVTGDLVQSGGTVLVNGGELEVQGDYRVQSLSGSTYGNSTGVLNMTNEADTVKVLGSFVMQSTADHGEKLTAGTLEIGGDLVQNNGANRYSFHTTGTHTVVLNGTQKQTVNIYNNSKENSRLNDLRIANTSAEGIDFAEDVYVIGALYNTDSIITNVTNLYICSTTKFADGAWSNTANFVEGYTLSDDLTIDGAVYLTGGTFKPDGHRLNVSGNFNMSSTNGSYGNGSLTMNKAEDYICVNGDFLAYSYYASTLTDGIIEVKGNFEQKKAYYGYSNNFAPSGDHKVILS
;
A
#
# COMPACT_ATOMS: atom_id res chain seq x y z
N ILE A 1 -18.29 20.92 26.39
CA ILE A 1 -18.71 20.38 25.08
C ILE A 1 -19.44 21.47 24.28
N THR A 2 -20.29 22.28 24.91
CA THR A 2 -20.99 23.39 24.25
C THR A 2 -20.11 24.48 23.61
N GLU A 3 -18.81 24.46 23.87
CA GLU A 3 -17.84 25.41 23.27
C GLU A 3 -17.34 25.00 21.88
N PHE A 4 -17.68 23.78 21.44
CA PHE A 4 -17.26 23.25 20.13
C PHE A 4 -18.35 23.33 19.06
N ILE A 5 -19.55 23.76 19.43
CA ILE A 5 -20.69 23.79 18.52
C ILE A 5 -20.87 25.23 18.04
N ASP A 6 -20.59 25.50 16.79
CA ASP A 6 -20.96 26.72 16.10
C ASP A 6 -22.22 26.46 15.28
N ASN A 7 -23.31 27.12 15.63
CA ASN A 7 -24.59 27.14 14.90
C ASN A 7 -25.25 25.79 14.57
N GLY A 8 -25.09 24.79 15.44
CA GLY A 8 -25.98 23.61 15.46
C GLY A 8 -25.63 22.50 14.50
N CYS A 9 -24.55 22.61 13.73
CA CYS A 9 -24.14 21.54 12.79
C CYS A 9 -22.64 21.32 12.68
N ASN A 10 -21.78 22.20 13.18
CA ASN A 10 -20.34 22.09 13.02
C ASN A 10 -19.62 22.27 14.34
N ALA A 11 -18.75 21.35 14.70
CA ALA A 11 -17.83 21.50 15.81
C ALA A 11 -16.47 22.02 15.34
N SER A 12 -15.90 23.00 16.03
CA SER A 12 -14.65 23.66 15.63
C SER A 12 -13.76 23.94 16.83
N PHE A 13 -12.46 23.60 16.74
CA PHE A 13 -11.40 24.02 17.66
C PHE A 13 -10.91 25.45 17.37
N ALA A 14 -11.82 26.41 17.13
CA ALA A 14 -11.47 27.74 16.65
C ALA A 14 -11.06 28.73 17.74
N ASN A 15 -11.40 28.55 19.01
CA ASN A 15 -11.20 29.56 20.03
C ASN A 15 -10.12 29.20 21.07
N GLY A 16 -9.14 29.96 21.04
CA GLY A 16 -7.90 30.37 21.66
C GLY A 16 -7.47 29.83 23.03
N GLU A 17 -8.23 29.13 23.79
CA GLU A 17 -7.93 28.90 25.21
C GLU A 17 -7.72 27.43 25.63
N ARG A 18 -7.95 26.44 24.75
CA ARG A 18 -7.67 25.03 25.05
C ARG A 18 -6.59 24.45 24.16
N SER A 19 -5.56 23.91 24.78
CA SER A 19 -4.47 23.20 24.09
C SER A 19 -4.88 21.81 23.59
N GLY A 20 -6.10 21.33 23.88
CA GLY A 20 -6.58 20.03 23.43
C GLY A 20 -7.96 19.65 23.98
N TRP A 21 -8.53 18.61 23.40
CA TRP A 21 -9.74 17.93 23.84
C TRP A 21 -9.43 16.46 24.05
N VAL A 22 -9.59 15.98 25.28
CA VAL A 22 -9.44 14.58 25.66
C VAL A 22 -10.83 14.03 25.90
N LEU A 23 -11.18 12.93 25.24
CA LEU A 23 -12.44 12.25 25.47
C LEU A 23 -12.46 11.59 26.84
N GLU A 24 -13.58 11.72 27.55
CA GLU A 24 -13.84 11.05 28.83
C GLU A 24 -14.89 9.94 28.66
N ALA A 25 -15.55 9.87 27.53
CA ALA A 25 -16.55 8.87 27.13
C ALA A 25 -16.68 8.85 25.60
N ASP A 26 -17.39 7.87 25.07
CA ASP A 26 -17.75 7.83 23.66
C ASP A 26 -18.63 9.05 23.29
N GLU A 27 -18.33 9.66 22.15
CA GLU A 27 -18.96 10.89 21.70
C GLU A 27 -19.41 10.80 20.25
N THR A 28 -20.44 11.56 19.90
CA THR A 28 -20.91 11.72 18.52
C THR A 28 -21.03 13.20 18.20
N ILE A 29 -20.43 13.62 17.09
CA ILE A 29 -20.59 14.95 16.52
C ILE A 29 -21.51 14.83 15.31
N GLU A 30 -22.65 15.49 15.40
CA GLU A 30 -23.57 15.59 14.28
C GLU A 30 -23.08 16.66 13.30
N GLY A 31 -22.86 16.28 12.04
CA GLY A 31 -22.30 17.13 11.00
C GLY A 31 -20.77 17.08 10.93
N ASP A 32 -20.19 18.17 10.43
CA ASP A 32 -18.74 18.23 10.16
C ASP A 32 -17.93 18.63 11.40
N LEU A 33 -16.73 18.09 11.49
CA LEU A 33 -15.74 18.49 12.50
C LEU A 33 -14.58 19.23 11.85
N PHE A 34 -14.28 20.44 12.35
CA PHE A 34 -13.12 21.23 11.92
C PHE A 34 -12.08 21.33 13.00
N LEU A 35 -10.88 20.74 12.76
CA LEU A 35 -9.74 20.81 13.67
C LEU A 35 -8.64 21.70 13.07
N SER A 36 -8.42 22.88 13.66
CA SER A 36 -7.42 23.83 13.16
C SER A 36 -6.14 23.90 14.01
N ARG A 37 -6.18 23.45 15.26
CA ARG A 37 -5.06 23.45 16.23
C ARG A 37 -5.38 22.57 17.45
N GLY A 38 -4.40 22.42 18.34
CA GLY A 38 -4.55 21.63 19.57
C GLY A 38 -4.50 20.14 19.31
N THR A 39 -4.88 19.36 20.31
CA THR A 39 -4.91 17.90 20.23
C THR A 39 -6.33 17.41 20.52
N LEU A 40 -6.86 16.61 19.64
CA LEU A 40 -8.01 15.76 19.86
C LEU A 40 -7.47 14.39 20.27
N ASP A 41 -7.60 14.04 21.55
CA ASP A 41 -7.16 12.76 22.10
C ASP A 41 -8.37 11.88 22.39
N LEU A 42 -8.47 10.75 21.70
CA LEU A 42 -9.60 9.83 21.89
C LEU A 42 -9.49 9.04 23.21
N ASN A 43 -8.28 8.91 23.76
CA ASN A 43 -8.04 8.34 25.10
C ASN A 43 -8.77 7.00 25.32
N GLY A 44 -8.75 6.11 24.33
CA GLY A 44 -9.41 4.80 24.38
C GLY A 44 -10.91 4.80 24.11
N HIS A 45 -11.51 5.96 23.82
CA HIS A 45 -12.94 6.09 23.53
C HIS A 45 -13.24 6.16 22.03
N LYS A 46 -14.53 6.03 21.70
CA LYS A 46 -15.01 6.17 20.33
C LYS A 46 -15.50 7.59 20.08
N LEU A 47 -15.07 8.17 18.94
CA LEU A 47 -15.63 9.39 18.38
C LEU A 47 -16.27 9.07 17.02
N VAL A 48 -17.54 9.44 16.86
CA VAL A 48 -18.25 9.40 15.58
C VAL A 48 -18.45 10.82 15.07
N VAL A 49 -18.03 11.09 13.84
CA VAL A 49 -18.33 12.32 13.09
C VAL A 49 -19.27 11.94 11.96
N THR A 50 -20.52 12.45 11.99
CA THR A 50 -21.54 12.04 11.00
C THR A 50 -21.39 12.76 9.65
N GLY A 51 -20.58 13.82 9.59
CA GLY A 51 -20.17 14.52 8.38
C GLY A 51 -18.70 14.30 8.04
N ASP A 52 -18.08 15.33 7.48
CA ASP A 52 -16.65 15.35 7.15
C ASP A 52 -15.79 15.72 8.38
N LEU A 53 -14.58 15.17 8.45
CA LEU A 53 -13.54 15.69 9.32
C LEU A 53 -12.50 16.47 8.48
N VAL A 54 -12.40 17.77 8.73
CA VAL A 54 -11.43 18.64 8.08
C VAL A 54 -10.37 19.09 9.09
N GLN A 55 -9.16 18.55 8.94
CA GLN A 55 -8.04 18.83 9.82
C GLN A 55 -7.05 19.79 9.14
N SER A 56 -7.23 21.08 9.37
CA SER A 56 -6.33 22.12 8.84
C SER A 56 -5.05 22.31 9.67
N GLY A 57 -5.03 21.77 10.89
CA GLY A 57 -3.88 21.78 11.80
C GLY A 57 -4.16 20.92 13.03
N GLY A 58 -3.30 21.04 14.05
CA GLY A 58 -3.44 20.24 15.29
C GLY A 58 -3.15 18.75 15.11
N THR A 59 -3.43 17.98 16.15
CA THR A 59 -3.18 16.54 16.19
C THR A 59 -4.46 15.79 16.51
N VAL A 60 -4.79 14.78 15.72
CA VAL A 60 -5.70 13.71 16.09
C VAL A 60 -4.86 12.58 16.66
N LEU A 61 -4.96 12.35 17.96
CA LEU A 61 -4.29 11.28 18.69
C LEU A 61 -5.32 10.20 18.97
N VAL A 62 -5.22 9.05 18.31
CA VAL A 62 -6.21 7.97 18.43
C VAL A 62 -6.06 7.25 19.78
N ASN A 63 -4.83 7.01 20.24
CA ASN A 63 -4.51 6.61 21.63
C ASN A 63 -5.36 5.44 22.16
N GLY A 64 -5.46 4.37 21.37
CA GLY A 64 -6.23 3.17 21.70
C GLY A 64 -7.74 3.29 21.46
N GLY A 65 -8.20 4.40 20.91
CA GLY A 65 -9.62 4.66 20.60
C GLY A 65 -10.02 4.30 19.17
N GLU A 66 -11.26 4.66 18.84
CA GLU A 66 -11.84 4.50 17.50
C GLU A 66 -12.36 5.86 17.00
N LEU A 67 -11.88 6.32 15.85
CA LEU A 67 -12.44 7.44 15.11
C LEU A 67 -13.25 6.91 13.93
N GLU A 68 -14.55 7.21 13.89
CA GLU A 68 -15.41 6.92 12.75
C GLU A 68 -15.84 8.23 12.08
N VAL A 69 -15.50 8.41 10.82
CA VAL A 69 -15.91 9.54 9.98
C VAL A 69 -16.84 9.02 8.90
N GLN A 70 -18.12 9.45 8.92
CA GLN A 70 -19.11 8.96 7.95
C GLN A 70 -19.01 9.66 6.59
N GLY A 71 -18.45 10.88 6.56
CA GLY A 71 -18.05 11.58 5.36
C GLY A 71 -16.58 11.33 4.99
N ASP A 72 -15.92 12.35 4.44
CA ASP A 72 -14.51 12.34 4.11
C ASP A 72 -13.65 12.76 5.31
N TYR A 73 -12.49 12.15 5.46
CA TYR A 73 -11.44 12.67 6.35
C TYR A 73 -10.37 13.38 5.53
N ARG A 74 -10.30 14.69 5.66
CA ARG A 74 -9.38 15.55 4.92
C ARG A 74 -8.35 16.17 5.85
N VAL A 75 -7.11 15.71 5.79
CA VAL A 75 -5.97 16.39 6.42
C VAL A 75 -5.54 17.52 5.47
N GLN A 76 -6.41 18.51 5.35
CA GLN A 76 -6.30 19.66 4.46
C GLN A 76 -6.76 20.93 5.19
N SER A 77 -6.21 22.09 4.81
CA SER A 77 -6.81 23.38 5.16
C SER A 77 -8.02 23.67 4.27
N LEU A 78 -8.98 24.39 4.80
CA LEU A 78 -10.14 24.86 4.05
C LEU A 78 -10.23 26.38 4.13
N SER A 79 -10.25 27.05 2.97
CA SER A 79 -10.45 28.49 2.87
C SER A 79 -11.56 28.77 1.86
N GLY A 80 -12.73 29.21 2.36
CA GLY A 80 -13.94 29.26 1.56
C GLY A 80 -14.32 27.85 1.09
N SER A 81 -14.29 27.60 -0.21
CA SER A 81 -14.52 26.29 -0.82
C SER A 81 -13.24 25.62 -1.36
N THR A 82 -12.08 26.17 -1.03
CA THR A 82 -10.79 25.68 -1.59
C THR A 82 -10.01 24.95 -0.52
N TYR A 83 -9.64 23.70 -0.82
CA TYR A 83 -8.73 22.90 -0.01
C TYR A 83 -7.26 23.20 -0.34
N GLY A 84 -6.40 23.14 0.67
CA GLY A 84 -4.97 23.40 0.55
C GLY A 84 -4.15 22.64 1.58
N ASN A 85 -2.87 23.01 1.69
CA ASN A 85 -1.95 22.37 2.61
C ASN A 85 -2.38 22.56 4.07
N SER A 86 -2.29 21.49 4.84
CA SER A 86 -2.52 21.45 6.28
C SER A 86 -1.20 21.33 7.04
N THR A 87 -1.24 21.58 8.35
CA THR A 87 -0.19 21.18 9.31
C THR A 87 -0.70 20.09 10.27
N GLY A 88 -1.86 19.52 9.98
CA GLY A 88 -2.49 18.49 10.81
C GLY A 88 -1.68 17.21 10.88
N VAL A 89 -1.71 16.57 12.04
CA VAL A 89 -1.06 15.29 12.31
C VAL A 89 -2.10 14.26 12.72
N LEU A 90 -2.18 13.15 12.00
CA LEU A 90 -2.86 11.94 12.45
C LEU A 90 -1.84 11.06 13.16
N ASN A 91 -2.10 10.68 14.41
CA ASN A 91 -1.21 9.86 15.21
C ASN A 91 -1.89 8.54 15.60
N MET A 92 -1.36 7.45 15.05
CA MET A 92 -1.77 6.06 15.26
C MET A 92 -0.52 5.24 15.60
N THR A 93 -0.26 5.07 16.89
CA THR A 93 0.94 4.39 17.39
C THR A 93 0.63 3.23 18.33
N ASN A 94 -0.67 2.95 18.56
CA ASN A 94 -1.14 1.84 19.36
C ASN A 94 -1.82 0.81 18.43
N GLU A 95 -1.62 -0.47 18.67
CA GLU A 95 -2.25 -1.54 17.89
C GLU A 95 -3.79 -1.54 17.97
N ALA A 96 -4.34 -0.97 19.04
CA ALA A 96 -5.79 -0.79 19.20
C ALA A 96 -6.35 0.42 18.44
N ASP A 97 -5.47 1.31 17.92
CA ASP A 97 -5.93 2.49 17.18
C ASP A 97 -6.74 2.08 15.96
N THR A 98 -7.94 2.65 15.83
CA THR A 98 -8.79 2.42 14.67
C THR A 98 -9.32 3.74 14.14
N VAL A 99 -9.11 3.97 12.84
CA VAL A 99 -9.72 5.08 12.10
C VAL A 99 -10.54 4.49 10.96
N LYS A 100 -11.83 4.74 10.96
CA LYS A 100 -12.78 4.31 9.91
C LYS A 100 -13.29 5.54 9.17
N VAL A 101 -13.09 5.59 7.87
CA VAL A 101 -13.56 6.64 6.99
C VAL A 101 -14.48 6.02 5.95
N LEU A 102 -15.78 6.30 6.03
CA LEU A 102 -16.74 5.75 5.06
C LEU A 102 -16.63 6.44 3.69
N GLY A 103 -16.22 7.70 3.67
CA GLY A 103 -15.83 8.45 2.48
C GLY A 103 -14.37 8.29 2.12
N SER A 104 -13.78 9.32 1.52
CA SER A 104 -12.38 9.34 1.10
C SER A 104 -11.45 9.82 2.22
N PHE A 105 -10.24 9.26 2.27
CA PHE A 105 -9.15 9.78 3.09
C PHE A 105 -8.19 10.60 2.22
N VAL A 106 -8.08 11.90 2.53
CA VAL A 106 -7.26 12.83 1.75
C VAL A 106 -6.14 13.42 2.61
N MET A 107 -4.90 13.10 2.27
CA MET A 107 -3.70 13.59 2.96
C MET A 107 -3.04 14.70 2.15
N GLN A 108 -3.00 15.92 2.72
CA GLN A 108 -2.24 17.05 2.16
C GLN A 108 -1.54 17.82 3.30
N SER A 109 -1.02 17.08 4.27
CA SER A 109 -0.27 17.67 5.38
C SER A 109 1.17 17.96 5.01
N THR A 110 1.69 19.10 5.47
CA THR A 110 3.12 19.42 5.42
C THR A 110 3.90 18.83 6.60
N ALA A 111 3.22 18.21 7.56
CA ALA A 111 3.85 17.52 8.68
C ALA A 111 4.42 16.16 8.26
N ASP A 112 5.45 15.73 8.96
CA ASP A 112 6.06 14.40 8.86
C ASP A 112 5.27 13.39 9.72
N HIS A 113 4.83 12.29 9.11
CA HIS A 113 4.11 11.21 9.77
C HIS A 113 4.94 9.92 9.93
N GLY A 114 6.25 9.98 9.67
CA GLY A 114 7.13 8.81 9.71
C GLY A 114 7.15 8.03 11.03
N GLU A 115 6.86 8.71 12.16
CA GLU A 115 6.74 8.10 13.49
C GLU A 115 5.33 8.22 14.07
N LYS A 116 4.34 8.50 13.24
CA LYS A 116 2.95 8.76 13.65
C LYS A 116 1.97 7.71 13.17
N LEU A 117 2.29 7.01 12.10
CA LEU A 117 1.48 5.94 11.52
C LEU A 117 2.25 4.62 11.64
N THR A 118 2.41 4.14 12.89
CA THR A 118 3.27 2.98 13.18
C THR A 118 2.51 1.74 13.63
N ALA A 119 1.24 1.88 13.99
CA ALA A 119 0.39 0.76 14.40
C ALA A 119 -1.09 1.08 14.15
N GLY A 120 -1.98 0.13 14.43
CA GLY A 120 -3.42 0.29 14.27
C GLY A 120 -3.91 0.15 12.84
N THR A 121 -5.20 0.38 12.64
CA THR A 121 -5.89 0.15 11.37
C THR A 121 -6.57 1.41 10.86
N LEU A 122 -6.28 1.78 9.61
CA LEU A 122 -6.97 2.82 8.84
C LEU A 122 -7.84 2.14 7.79
N GLU A 123 -9.16 2.17 7.99
CA GLU A 123 -10.16 1.64 7.05
C GLU A 123 -10.73 2.76 6.19
N ILE A 124 -10.78 2.56 4.87
CA ILE A 124 -11.20 3.57 3.90
C ILE A 124 -12.25 2.99 2.95
N GLY A 125 -13.45 3.59 2.95
CA GLY A 125 -14.55 3.21 2.07
C GLY A 125 -14.53 3.92 0.71
N GLY A 126 -14.02 5.16 0.67
CA GLY A 126 -13.81 5.96 -0.54
C GLY A 126 -12.37 5.88 -1.06
N ASP A 127 -11.90 6.93 -1.69
CA ASP A 127 -10.56 7.02 -2.26
C ASP A 127 -9.48 7.24 -1.18
N LEU A 128 -8.27 6.73 -1.43
CA LEU A 128 -7.07 7.09 -0.70
C LEU A 128 -6.22 8.03 -1.55
N VAL A 129 -6.09 9.28 -1.12
CA VAL A 129 -5.40 10.30 -1.90
C VAL A 129 -4.35 11.03 -1.07
N GLN A 130 -3.11 11.08 -1.56
CA GLN A 130 -2.10 12.04 -1.12
C GLN A 130 -1.87 13.07 -2.21
N ASN A 131 -2.22 14.33 -1.93
CA ASN A 131 -2.11 15.41 -2.90
C ASN A 131 -0.68 15.97 -3.01
N ASN A 132 -0.41 16.60 -4.15
CA ASN A 132 0.76 17.45 -4.35
C ASN A 132 0.79 18.58 -3.29
N GLY A 133 1.98 18.90 -2.80
CA GLY A 133 2.20 19.89 -1.73
C GLY A 133 2.23 19.28 -0.32
N ALA A 134 1.81 18.02 -0.15
CA ALA A 134 2.05 17.28 1.07
C ALA A 134 3.54 17.02 1.32
N ASN A 135 3.92 16.86 2.60
CA ASN A 135 5.25 16.38 2.96
C ASN A 135 5.45 14.98 2.34
N ARG A 136 6.66 14.70 1.87
CA ARG A 136 6.98 13.39 1.29
C ARG A 136 6.79 12.22 2.28
N TYR A 137 6.80 12.48 3.57
CA TYR A 137 6.53 11.51 4.64
C TYR A 137 5.13 11.67 5.26
N SER A 138 4.24 12.44 4.64
CA SER A 138 2.90 12.67 5.23
C SER A 138 2.04 11.42 5.26
N PHE A 139 2.31 10.43 4.41
CA PHE A 139 1.68 9.10 4.45
C PHE A 139 2.73 7.99 4.49
N HIS A 140 3.58 8.04 5.50
CA HIS A 140 4.70 7.11 5.67
C HIS A 140 4.38 6.11 6.77
N THR A 141 3.73 5.01 6.42
CA THR A 141 3.34 3.98 7.38
C THR A 141 4.48 2.99 7.66
N THR A 142 4.58 2.52 8.90
CA THR A 142 5.62 1.59 9.38
C THR A 142 5.07 0.64 10.44
N GLY A 143 5.90 -0.22 10.98
CA GLY A 143 5.58 -1.09 12.12
C GLY A 143 4.51 -2.13 11.79
N THR A 144 3.33 -2.01 12.42
CA THR A 144 2.15 -2.87 12.21
C THR A 144 0.95 -2.09 11.68
N HIS A 145 1.18 -0.85 11.15
CA HIS A 145 0.08 -0.05 10.64
C HIS A 145 -0.52 -0.68 9.38
N THR A 146 -1.82 -0.94 9.43
CA THR A 146 -2.57 -1.58 8.35
C THR A 146 -3.52 -0.58 7.68
N VAL A 147 -3.45 -0.48 6.37
CA VAL A 147 -4.46 0.20 5.55
C VAL A 147 -5.41 -0.84 4.98
N VAL A 148 -6.72 -0.62 5.17
CA VAL A 148 -7.78 -1.47 4.64
C VAL A 148 -8.61 -0.67 3.65
N LEU A 149 -8.66 -1.13 2.41
CA LEU A 149 -9.48 -0.55 1.34
C LEU A 149 -10.75 -1.40 1.21
N ASN A 150 -11.86 -0.96 1.81
CA ASN A 150 -13.07 -1.78 1.98
C ASN A 150 -14.33 -1.14 1.37
N GLY A 151 -14.16 -0.32 0.33
CA GLY A 151 -15.27 0.33 -0.36
C GLY A 151 -16.26 -0.63 -1.02
N THR A 152 -17.47 -0.12 -1.23
CA THR A 152 -18.55 -0.79 -1.97
C THR A 152 -18.77 -0.16 -3.35
N GLN A 153 -17.99 0.87 -3.67
CA GLN A 153 -17.92 1.54 -4.96
C GLN A 153 -16.48 1.45 -5.48
N LYS A 154 -16.24 1.90 -6.72
CA LYS A 154 -14.88 2.03 -7.23
C LYS A 154 -14.05 2.87 -6.27
N GLN A 155 -12.83 2.40 -5.93
CA GLN A 155 -11.86 3.15 -5.15
C GLN A 155 -10.64 3.48 -6.01
N THR A 156 -10.09 4.67 -5.82
CA THR A 156 -8.81 5.08 -6.42
C THR A 156 -7.77 5.26 -5.32
N VAL A 157 -6.59 4.71 -5.54
CA VAL A 157 -5.42 4.95 -4.69
C VAL A 157 -4.43 5.81 -5.47
N ASN A 158 -4.15 7.01 -4.95
CA ASN A 158 -3.23 7.97 -5.55
C ASN A 158 -2.31 8.53 -4.47
N ILE A 159 -1.04 8.14 -4.48
CA ILE A 159 -0.02 8.61 -3.55
C ILE A 159 1.03 9.40 -4.33
N TYR A 160 0.99 10.74 -4.24
CA TYR A 160 1.85 11.62 -5.04
C TYR A 160 3.34 11.50 -4.74
N ASN A 161 3.72 11.39 -3.46
CA ASN A 161 5.12 11.27 -3.04
C ASN A 161 5.54 9.81 -2.84
N ASN A 162 5.10 8.93 -3.72
CA ASN A 162 5.29 7.50 -3.62
C ASN A 162 6.77 7.10 -3.76
N SER A 163 7.28 6.38 -2.81
CA SER A 163 8.50 5.56 -2.89
C SER A 163 8.62 4.75 -1.60
N LYS A 164 9.47 3.75 -1.60
CA LYS A 164 9.68 2.95 -0.38
C LYS A 164 10.32 3.75 0.77
N GLU A 165 11.02 4.84 0.48
CA GLU A 165 11.63 5.73 1.46
C GLU A 165 10.73 6.87 1.90
N ASN A 166 9.71 7.21 1.10
CA ASN A 166 8.80 8.32 1.33
C ASN A 166 7.40 7.82 1.77
N SER A 167 6.34 8.28 1.11
CA SER A 167 4.99 7.81 1.36
C SER A 167 4.79 6.42 0.77
N ARG A 168 4.35 5.51 1.62
CA ARG A 168 4.22 4.07 1.35
C ARG A 168 3.21 3.44 2.29
N LEU A 169 2.82 2.23 2.00
CA LEU A 169 2.01 1.39 2.89
C LEU A 169 2.89 0.37 3.60
N ASN A 170 2.71 0.19 4.91
CA ASN A 170 3.29 -0.94 5.61
C ASN A 170 2.47 -2.17 5.26
N ASP A 171 1.34 -2.40 5.91
CA ASP A 171 0.45 -3.51 5.61
C ASP A 171 -0.73 -3.02 4.77
N LEU A 172 -1.10 -3.81 3.76
CA LEU A 172 -2.23 -3.53 2.88
C LEU A 172 -3.21 -4.72 2.85
N ARG A 173 -4.46 -4.43 3.19
CA ARG A 173 -5.60 -5.33 2.98
C ARG A 173 -6.57 -4.70 1.99
N ILE A 174 -6.86 -5.41 0.92
CA ILE A 174 -7.85 -5.01 -0.09
C ILE A 174 -9.11 -5.85 0.15
N ALA A 175 -10.21 -5.18 0.48
CA ALA A 175 -11.50 -5.80 0.79
C ALA A 175 -12.67 -5.08 0.09
N ASN A 176 -12.37 -4.39 -1.04
CA ASN A 176 -13.37 -3.75 -1.86
C ASN A 176 -14.30 -4.77 -2.50
N THR A 177 -15.62 -4.54 -2.41
CA THR A 177 -16.63 -5.46 -2.91
C THR A 177 -17.33 -4.98 -4.18
N SER A 178 -16.91 -3.83 -4.72
CA SER A 178 -17.52 -3.29 -5.94
C SER A 178 -17.13 -4.09 -7.18
N ALA A 179 -18.00 -4.12 -8.16
CA ALA A 179 -17.69 -4.72 -9.47
C ALA A 179 -16.65 -3.92 -10.27
N GLU A 180 -16.37 -2.67 -9.89
CA GLU A 180 -15.36 -1.83 -10.52
C GLU A 180 -14.01 -1.92 -9.78
N GLY A 181 -14.01 -2.40 -8.55
CA GLY A 181 -12.81 -2.69 -7.76
C GLY A 181 -11.99 -1.48 -7.35
N ILE A 182 -10.68 -1.67 -7.34
CA ILE A 182 -9.68 -0.66 -6.94
C ILE A 182 -8.78 -0.32 -8.13
N ASP A 183 -8.47 0.97 -8.27
CA ASP A 183 -7.56 1.50 -9.28
C ASP A 183 -6.32 2.12 -8.61
N PHE A 184 -5.14 1.54 -8.83
CA PHE A 184 -3.88 2.15 -8.44
C PHE A 184 -3.44 3.16 -9.51
N ALA A 185 -3.85 4.43 -9.36
CA ALA A 185 -3.60 5.49 -10.34
C ALA A 185 -2.12 5.86 -10.47
N GLU A 186 -1.36 5.71 -9.39
CA GLU A 186 0.09 5.94 -9.31
C GLU A 186 0.76 4.74 -8.62
N ASP A 187 2.09 4.69 -8.64
CA ASP A 187 2.86 3.64 -7.98
C ASP A 187 2.60 3.63 -6.47
N VAL A 188 2.34 2.45 -5.92
CA VAL A 188 2.07 2.23 -4.49
C VAL A 188 3.03 1.18 -3.97
N TYR A 189 3.87 1.55 -3.02
CA TYR A 189 4.84 0.68 -2.40
C TYR A 189 4.27 0.03 -1.14
N VAL A 190 4.28 -1.30 -1.09
CA VAL A 190 3.93 -2.08 0.11
C VAL A 190 5.22 -2.69 0.66
N ILE A 191 5.51 -2.45 1.94
CA ILE A 191 6.76 -2.90 2.56
C ILE A 191 6.57 -3.95 3.67
N GLY A 192 5.37 -4.10 4.18
CA GLY A 192 4.99 -5.07 5.20
C GLY A 192 4.13 -6.20 4.63
N ALA A 193 3.02 -6.53 5.28
CA ALA A 193 2.14 -7.60 4.84
C ALA A 193 1.22 -7.16 3.70
N LEU A 194 1.15 -7.97 2.66
CA LEU A 194 0.14 -7.90 1.60
C LEU A 194 -0.80 -9.10 1.75
N TYR A 195 -2.07 -8.82 2.06
CA TYR A 195 -3.09 -9.83 2.23
C TYR A 195 -3.73 -10.20 0.89
N ASN A 196 -3.95 -11.48 0.66
CA ASN A 196 -4.64 -11.94 -0.54
C ASN A 196 -6.06 -11.37 -0.64
N THR A 197 -6.60 -11.27 -1.87
CA THR A 197 -7.89 -10.64 -2.12
C THR A 197 -8.55 -11.20 -3.36
N ASP A 198 -9.89 -11.27 -3.33
CA ASP A 198 -10.73 -11.55 -4.50
C ASP A 198 -11.23 -10.26 -5.17
N SER A 199 -10.85 -9.08 -4.64
CA SER A 199 -11.24 -7.80 -5.21
C SER A 199 -10.64 -7.60 -6.60
N ILE A 200 -11.39 -6.95 -7.49
CA ILE A 200 -10.88 -6.53 -8.78
C ILE A 200 -9.86 -5.41 -8.58
N ILE A 201 -8.70 -5.54 -9.21
CA ILE A 201 -7.65 -4.52 -9.17
C ILE A 201 -7.31 -4.11 -10.60
N THR A 202 -7.49 -2.83 -10.91
CA THR A 202 -7.02 -2.22 -12.14
C THR A 202 -5.66 -1.55 -11.93
N ASN A 203 -4.84 -1.46 -13.00
CA ASN A 203 -3.45 -0.97 -12.90
C ASN A 203 -2.63 -1.67 -11.80
N VAL A 204 -2.86 -2.96 -11.62
CA VAL A 204 -2.22 -3.77 -10.55
C VAL A 204 -0.69 -3.75 -10.63
N THR A 205 -0.11 -3.48 -11.79
CA THR A 205 1.35 -3.32 -11.97
C THR A 205 1.92 -2.09 -11.28
N ASN A 206 1.07 -1.14 -10.88
CA ASN A 206 1.46 0.00 -10.04
C ASN A 206 1.53 -0.38 -8.56
N LEU A 207 1.05 -1.56 -8.16
CA LEU A 207 1.26 -2.10 -6.82
C LEU A 207 2.66 -2.75 -6.76
N TYR A 208 3.58 -2.08 -6.09
CA TYR A 208 4.99 -2.45 -6.04
C TYR A 208 5.30 -3.32 -4.82
N ILE A 209 5.80 -4.52 -5.10
CA ILE A 209 6.22 -5.48 -4.09
C ILE A 209 7.71 -5.27 -3.82
N CYS A 210 8.03 -4.85 -2.60
CA CYS A 210 9.38 -4.58 -2.14
C CYS A 210 10.04 -5.84 -1.58
N SER A 211 11.33 -5.77 -1.33
CA SER A 211 12.10 -6.90 -0.78
C SER A 211 11.66 -7.34 0.62
N THR A 212 10.98 -6.45 1.36
CA THR A 212 10.47 -6.71 2.70
C THR A 212 9.00 -7.10 2.74
N THR A 213 8.27 -6.99 1.62
CA THR A 213 6.86 -7.37 1.53
C THR A 213 6.67 -8.84 1.86
N LYS A 214 5.63 -9.16 2.62
CA LYS A 214 5.25 -10.55 2.95
C LYS A 214 3.85 -10.82 2.40
N PHE A 215 3.70 -11.91 1.69
CA PHE A 215 2.38 -12.42 1.32
C PHE A 215 1.77 -13.16 2.51
N ALA A 216 0.86 -12.53 3.23
CA ALA A 216 0.36 -13.00 4.53
C ALA A 216 -0.32 -14.39 4.45
N ASP A 217 -0.92 -14.70 3.30
CA ASP A 217 -1.68 -15.94 3.09
C ASP A 217 -0.93 -16.97 2.21
N GLY A 218 0.38 -16.74 1.93
CA GLY A 218 1.17 -17.60 1.03
C GLY A 218 0.69 -17.59 -0.43
N ALA A 219 -0.22 -16.67 -0.77
CA ALA A 219 -0.81 -16.53 -2.09
C ALA A 219 -1.14 -15.08 -2.41
N TRP A 220 -1.22 -14.80 -3.71
CA TRP A 220 -1.70 -13.52 -4.24
C TRP A 220 -2.53 -13.74 -5.50
N SER A 221 -3.80 -13.34 -5.49
CA SER A 221 -4.78 -13.61 -6.56
C SER A 221 -4.68 -12.68 -7.77
N ASN A 222 -3.63 -11.88 -7.87
CA ASN A 222 -3.44 -10.91 -8.94
C ASN A 222 -2.01 -10.94 -9.51
N THR A 223 -1.75 -10.09 -10.51
CA THR A 223 -0.39 -9.87 -11.01
C THR A 223 0.51 -9.30 -9.92
N ALA A 224 1.73 -9.81 -9.82
CA ALA A 224 2.75 -9.36 -8.88
C ALA A 224 3.87 -8.60 -9.62
N ASN A 225 4.22 -7.39 -9.16
CA ASN A 225 5.32 -6.59 -9.70
C ASN A 225 6.43 -6.44 -8.66
N PHE A 226 7.49 -7.23 -8.80
CA PHE A 226 8.68 -7.16 -7.94
C PHE A 226 9.65 -6.10 -8.49
N VAL A 227 9.79 -5.00 -7.76
CA VAL A 227 10.54 -3.81 -8.22
C VAL A 227 11.96 -3.72 -7.66
N GLU A 228 12.28 -4.61 -6.70
CA GLU A 228 13.60 -4.63 -6.06
C GLU A 228 14.20 -6.03 -6.09
N GLY A 229 14.62 -6.64 -5.25
CA GLY A 229 14.91 -8.06 -5.10
C GLY A 229 13.89 -8.68 -4.17
N TYR A 230 13.68 -9.96 -4.27
CA TYR A 230 12.78 -10.68 -3.40
C TYR A 230 13.33 -12.07 -3.09
N THR A 231 13.29 -12.47 -1.83
CA THR A 231 13.69 -13.81 -1.41
C THR A 231 12.49 -14.47 -0.75
N LEU A 232 12.08 -15.64 -1.24
CA LEU A 232 11.01 -16.40 -0.61
C LEU A 232 11.46 -16.87 0.79
N SER A 233 10.56 -16.79 1.74
CA SER A 233 10.69 -17.40 3.07
C SER A 233 9.82 -18.64 3.22
N ASP A 234 8.88 -18.82 2.30
CA ASP A 234 7.93 -19.92 2.23
C ASP A 234 7.49 -20.10 0.77
N ASP A 235 6.77 -21.17 0.48
CA ASP A 235 6.17 -21.37 -0.84
C ASP A 235 5.15 -20.28 -1.14
N LEU A 236 5.14 -19.80 -2.40
CA LEU A 236 4.26 -18.73 -2.84
C LEU A 236 3.50 -19.13 -4.10
N THR A 237 2.20 -18.84 -4.11
CA THR A 237 1.36 -18.95 -5.31
C THR A 237 0.90 -17.58 -5.77
N ILE A 238 1.15 -17.24 -7.03
CA ILE A 238 0.66 -16.04 -7.70
C ILE A 238 -0.38 -16.47 -8.74
N ASP A 239 -1.66 -16.16 -8.50
CA ASP A 239 -2.73 -16.41 -9.45
C ASP A 239 -2.90 -15.22 -10.41
N GLY A 240 -1.85 -14.96 -11.14
CA GLY A 240 -1.71 -13.88 -12.10
C GLY A 240 -0.35 -13.94 -12.78
N ALA A 241 0.06 -12.86 -13.43
CA ALA A 241 1.38 -12.74 -14.00
C ALA A 241 2.41 -12.27 -12.95
N VAL A 242 3.67 -12.60 -13.16
CA VAL A 242 4.80 -12.04 -12.41
C VAL A 242 5.58 -11.12 -13.34
N TYR A 243 5.89 -9.92 -12.85
CA TYR A 243 6.88 -9.02 -13.42
C TYR A 243 8.05 -8.90 -12.45
N LEU A 244 9.25 -9.19 -12.93
CA LEU A 244 10.49 -8.96 -12.22
C LEU A 244 11.18 -7.75 -12.85
N THR A 245 10.74 -6.56 -12.43
CA THR A 245 11.17 -5.30 -13.02
C THR A 245 12.48 -4.80 -12.46
N GLY A 246 12.86 -5.22 -11.24
CA GLY A 246 14.13 -4.85 -10.61
C GLY A 246 14.64 -5.87 -9.60
N GLY A 247 15.93 -5.76 -9.29
CA GLY A 247 16.61 -6.58 -8.30
C GLY A 247 16.72 -8.06 -8.63
N THR A 248 16.98 -8.88 -7.62
CA THR A 248 17.16 -10.33 -7.79
C THR A 248 16.08 -11.10 -7.06
N PHE A 249 15.34 -11.93 -7.77
CA PHE A 249 14.39 -12.87 -7.18
C PHE A 249 15.11 -14.19 -6.85
N LYS A 250 14.87 -14.70 -5.64
CA LYS A 250 15.46 -15.95 -5.13
C LYS A 250 14.36 -16.84 -4.55
N PRO A 251 14.12 -18.03 -5.07
CA PRO A 251 13.27 -19.02 -4.41
C PRO A 251 13.85 -19.47 -3.07
N ASP A 252 15.15 -19.53 -2.93
CA ASP A 252 15.89 -19.83 -1.70
C ASP A 252 15.50 -21.15 -1.02
N GLY A 253 15.23 -22.19 -1.81
CA GLY A 253 14.79 -23.51 -1.38
C GLY A 253 13.26 -23.67 -1.34
N HIS A 254 12.51 -22.68 -1.79
CA HIS A 254 11.05 -22.69 -1.82
C HIS A 254 10.51 -22.77 -3.25
N ARG A 255 9.19 -22.93 -3.33
CA ARG A 255 8.48 -23.04 -4.58
C ARG A 255 7.70 -21.78 -4.90
N LEU A 256 7.85 -21.25 -6.13
CA LEU A 256 6.96 -20.25 -6.72
C LEU A 256 6.06 -20.91 -7.76
N ASN A 257 4.75 -20.81 -7.60
CA ASN A 257 3.76 -21.18 -8.60
C ASN A 257 3.17 -19.91 -9.23
N VAL A 258 3.18 -19.81 -10.55
CA VAL A 258 2.63 -18.69 -11.31
C VAL A 258 1.58 -19.20 -12.28
N SER A 259 0.33 -18.76 -12.12
CA SER A 259 -0.76 -19.17 -13.01
C SER A 259 -0.70 -18.48 -14.37
N GLY A 260 -0.20 -17.26 -14.42
CA GLY A 260 0.00 -16.48 -15.64
C GLY A 260 1.43 -16.56 -16.17
N ASN A 261 1.85 -15.47 -16.80
CA ASN A 261 3.19 -15.34 -17.39
C ASN A 261 4.23 -14.92 -16.34
N PHE A 262 5.48 -15.33 -16.54
CA PHE A 262 6.62 -14.84 -15.77
C PHE A 262 7.50 -13.96 -16.67
N ASN A 263 7.57 -12.66 -16.37
CA ASN A 263 8.25 -11.68 -17.19
C ASN A 263 9.44 -11.06 -16.45
N MET A 264 10.65 -11.35 -16.90
CA MET A 264 11.86 -10.60 -16.51
C MET A 264 11.98 -9.36 -17.39
N SER A 265 10.95 -8.51 -17.38
CA SER A 265 10.84 -7.32 -18.22
C SER A 265 10.16 -6.21 -17.44
N SER A 266 10.23 -4.97 -17.95
CA SER A 266 9.37 -3.92 -17.43
C SER A 266 7.90 -4.15 -17.84
N THR A 267 6.98 -3.54 -17.11
CA THR A 267 5.53 -3.70 -17.33
C THR A 267 5.07 -3.08 -18.65
N ASN A 268 5.84 -2.18 -19.24
CA ASN A 268 5.57 -1.58 -20.55
C ASN A 268 6.13 -2.38 -21.75
N GLY A 269 6.69 -3.58 -21.48
CA GLY A 269 7.24 -4.45 -22.54
C GLY A 269 8.69 -4.15 -22.96
N SER A 270 9.37 -3.19 -22.31
CA SER A 270 10.81 -2.98 -22.46
C SER A 270 11.60 -3.99 -21.62
N TYR A 271 12.93 -4.03 -21.77
CA TYR A 271 13.74 -4.85 -20.89
C TYR A 271 13.63 -4.38 -19.42
N GLY A 272 13.65 -5.33 -18.50
CA GLY A 272 13.68 -5.07 -17.06
C GLY A 272 15.09 -4.99 -16.50
N ASN A 273 15.17 -4.75 -15.20
CA ASN A 273 16.40 -4.78 -14.41
C ASN A 273 16.38 -5.93 -13.38
N GLY A 274 15.49 -6.89 -13.57
CA GLY A 274 15.37 -8.05 -12.70
C GLY A 274 16.32 -9.17 -13.10
N SER A 275 16.73 -9.98 -12.15
CA SER A 275 17.51 -11.21 -12.36
C SER A 275 17.01 -12.34 -11.47
N LEU A 276 17.31 -13.59 -11.82
CA LEU A 276 17.03 -14.76 -11.00
C LEU A 276 18.33 -15.29 -10.36
N THR A 277 18.22 -15.76 -9.13
CA THR A 277 19.23 -16.61 -8.52
C THR A 277 18.58 -17.90 -8.07
N MET A 278 18.97 -19.02 -8.67
CA MET A 278 18.57 -20.38 -8.33
C MET A 278 19.84 -21.22 -8.22
N ASN A 279 20.20 -21.55 -7.00
CA ASN A 279 21.45 -22.23 -6.67
C ASN A 279 21.29 -23.31 -5.60
N LYS A 280 20.04 -23.68 -5.29
CA LYS A 280 19.66 -24.78 -4.42
C LYS A 280 18.86 -25.81 -5.21
N ALA A 281 19.03 -27.08 -4.92
CA ALA A 281 18.33 -28.17 -5.60
C ALA A 281 16.79 -28.10 -5.42
N GLU A 282 16.35 -27.51 -4.30
CA GLU A 282 14.95 -27.32 -3.93
C GLU A 282 14.31 -26.10 -4.62
N ASP A 283 15.12 -25.20 -5.19
CA ASP A 283 14.60 -24.03 -5.90
C ASP A 283 13.67 -24.47 -7.04
N TYR A 284 12.43 -24.01 -7.00
CA TYR A 284 11.45 -24.41 -8.01
C TYR A 284 10.57 -23.25 -8.43
N ILE A 285 10.48 -22.99 -9.73
CA ILE A 285 9.55 -22.03 -10.33
C ILE A 285 8.69 -22.78 -11.35
N CYS A 286 7.36 -22.80 -11.15
CA CYS A 286 6.39 -23.35 -12.08
C CYS A 286 5.58 -22.20 -12.70
N VAL A 287 5.63 -22.10 -14.02
CA VAL A 287 4.92 -21.08 -14.80
C VAL A 287 3.90 -21.77 -15.71
N ASN A 288 2.62 -21.52 -15.46
CA ASN A 288 1.56 -22.08 -16.30
C ASN A 288 1.40 -21.33 -17.64
N GLY A 289 1.77 -20.05 -17.68
CA GLY A 289 1.83 -19.25 -18.91
C GLY A 289 3.22 -19.23 -19.55
N ASP A 290 3.52 -18.12 -20.22
CA ASP A 290 4.78 -17.92 -20.92
C ASP A 290 5.88 -17.43 -19.96
N PHE A 291 7.13 -17.79 -20.26
CA PHE A 291 8.31 -17.28 -19.57
C PHE A 291 9.12 -16.38 -20.52
N LEU A 292 9.30 -15.11 -20.15
CA LEU A 292 10.08 -14.14 -20.90
C LEU A 292 11.32 -13.72 -20.11
N ALA A 293 12.52 -14.07 -20.61
CA ALA A 293 13.78 -13.57 -20.14
C ALA A 293 14.23 -12.36 -20.96
N TYR A 294 13.85 -11.16 -20.55
CA TYR A 294 14.18 -9.91 -21.23
C TYR A 294 14.66 -8.86 -20.22
N SER A 295 15.90 -9.04 -19.74
CA SER A 295 16.50 -8.23 -18.67
C SER A 295 17.88 -7.72 -19.03
N TYR A 296 18.24 -6.59 -18.43
CA TYR A 296 19.58 -6.03 -18.53
C TYR A 296 20.63 -6.86 -17.78
N TYR A 297 20.26 -7.47 -16.64
CA TYR A 297 21.19 -8.19 -15.78
C TYR A 297 21.20 -9.69 -16.05
N ALA A 298 22.37 -10.29 -15.79
CA ALA A 298 22.55 -11.74 -15.84
C ALA A 298 21.88 -12.42 -14.64
N SER A 299 21.30 -13.60 -14.89
CA SER A 299 20.80 -14.50 -13.83
C SER A 299 21.89 -15.53 -13.43
N THR A 300 21.81 -16.00 -12.19
CA THR A 300 22.63 -17.11 -11.67
C THR A 300 21.72 -18.34 -11.54
N LEU A 301 21.85 -19.26 -12.48
CA LEU A 301 21.01 -20.46 -12.58
C LEU A 301 21.94 -21.68 -12.59
N THR A 302 22.29 -22.16 -11.39
CA THR A 302 23.26 -23.26 -11.21
C THR A 302 22.65 -24.53 -10.67
N ASP A 303 21.45 -24.45 -10.09
CA ASP A 303 20.69 -25.60 -9.57
C ASP A 303 19.19 -25.28 -9.59
N GLY A 304 18.34 -26.23 -9.18
CA GLY A 304 16.88 -26.06 -9.15
C GLY A 304 16.21 -26.25 -10.52
N ILE A 305 14.91 -26.00 -10.55
CA ILE A 305 14.06 -26.29 -11.71
C ILE A 305 13.19 -25.08 -12.06
N ILE A 306 13.15 -24.73 -13.35
CA ILE A 306 12.10 -23.90 -13.93
C ILE A 306 11.26 -24.76 -14.86
N GLU A 307 9.97 -24.92 -14.54
CA GLU A 307 8.98 -25.58 -15.39
C GLU A 307 8.11 -24.54 -16.06
N VAL A 308 8.00 -24.58 -17.40
CA VAL A 308 7.21 -23.67 -18.20
C VAL A 308 6.25 -24.47 -19.06
N LYS A 309 4.94 -24.19 -18.92
CA LYS A 309 3.88 -24.86 -19.69
C LYS A 309 3.48 -24.10 -20.96
N GLY A 310 3.79 -22.82 -20.99
CA GLY A 310 3.61 -21.98 -22.18
C GLY A 310 4.90 -21.87 -22.99
N ASN A 311 5.06 -20.74 -23.67
CA ASN A 311 6.25 -20.49 -24.47
C ASN A 311 7.42 -20.02 -23.60
N PHE A 312 8.62 -20.38 -23.98
CA PHE A 312 9.85 -19.85 -23.42
C PHE A 312 10.52 -18.93 -24.43
N GLU A 313 10.74 -17.67 -24.05
CA GLU A 313 11.42 -16.69 -24.90
C GLU A 313 12.57 -16.02 -24.15
N GLN A 314 13.74 -15.90 -24.82
CA GLN A 314 14.85 -15.10 -24.36
C GLN A 314 15.13 -13.97 -25.34
N LYS A 315 15.14 -12.73 -24.87
CA LYS A 315 15.51 -11.54 -25.63
C LYS A 315 16.77 -10.90 -25.08
N LYS A 316 17.58 -10.34 -25.95
CA LYS A 316 18.74 -9.55 -25.59
C LYS A 316 18.33 -8.10 -25.36
N ALA A 317 18.63 -7.54 -24.17
CA ALA A 317 18.53 -6.11 -23.92
C ALA A 317 19.55 -5.33 -24.76
N TYR A 318 19.19 -4.16 -25.27
CA TYR A 318 19.98 -3.42 -26.26
C TYR A 318 21.43 -3.15 -25.81
N TYR A 319 21.63 -2.78 -24.53
CA TYR A 319 22.94 -2.58 -23.90
C TYR A 319 23.24 -3.61 -22.78
N GLY A 320 22.38 -4.63 -22.63
CA GLY A 320 22.46 -5.58 -21.55
C GLY A 320 23.30 -6.82 -21.86
N TYR A 321 23.42 -7.67 -20.86
CA TYR A 321 24.08 -8.95 -21.01
C TYR A 321 23.22 -9.91 -21.85
N SER A 322 23.87 -10.69 -22.70
CA SER A 322 23.22 -11.76 -23.47
C SER A 322 22.92 -13.01 -22.63
N ASN A 323 23.37 -13.02 -21.37
CA ASN A 323 23.23 -14.12 -20.42
C ASN A 323 22.21 -13.81 -19.29
N ASN A 324 21.19 -13.00 -19.59
CA ASN A 324 20.06 -12.81 -18.67
C ASN A 324 19.37 -14.13 -18.31
N PHE A 325 19.51 -15.15 -19.18
CA PHE A 325 19.14 -16.53 -18.91
C PHE A 325 20.20 -17.47 -19.49
N ALA A 326 21.12 -17.95 -18.64
CA ALA A 326 22.23 -18.82 -19.02
C ALA A 326 22.42 -19.92 -17.95
N PRO A 327 21.60 -20.98 -17.99
CA PRO A 327 21.69 -22.10 -17.05
C PRO A 327 23.04 -22.79 -17.11
N SER A 328 23.51 -23.29 -15.97
CA SER A 328 24.71 -24.08 -15.81
C SER A 328 24.55 -25.07 -14.65
N GLY A 329 25.57 -25.91 -14.40
CA GLY A 329 25.52 -26.88 -13.30
C GLY A 329 24.39 -27.89 -13.47
N ASP A 330 23.64 -28.11 -12.39
CA ASP A 330 22.48 -29.03 -12.33
C ASP A 330 21.12 -28.38 -12.55
N HIS A 331 21.12 -27.10 -12.93
CA HIS A 331 19.86 -26.38 -13.23
C HIS A 331 19.11 -27.00 -14.41
N LYS A 332 17.81 -27.17 -14.25
CA LYS A 332 16.94 -27.78 -15.26
C LYS A 332 15.84 -26.81 -15.72
N VAL A 333 15.57 -26.80 -17.01
CA VAL A 333 14.39 -26.18 -17.60
C VAL A 333 13.53 -27.29 -18.19
N ILE A 334 12.27 -27.34 -17.78
CA ILE A 334 11.26 -28.30 -18.26
C ILE A 334 10.24 -27.52 -19.08
N LEU A 335 10.06 -27.90 -20.32
CA LEU A 335 9.00 -27.40 -21.20
C LEU A 335 7.94 -28.51 -21.30
N SER A 336 6.72 -28.26 -20.81
CA SER A 336 5.69 -29.28 -20.62
C SER A 336 4.33 -28.91 -21.24
#